data_7ac624126c2744e795ed388ab1db9d57
#
_entry.id   7ac624126c2744e795ed388ab1db9d57
#
_cell.length_a   1.000
_cell.length_b   1.000
_cell.length_c   1.000
_cell.angle_alpha   90.00
_cell.angle_beta   90.00
_cell.angle_gamma   90.00
#
_symmetry.space_group_name_H-M   'P 1'
#
loop_
_entity.id
_entity.type
_entity.pdbx_description
1 polymer ?
#
loop_
_entity_poly.entity_id
_entity_poly.type
_entity_poly.pdbx_seq_one_letter_code
_entity_poly.pdbx_strand_id
1 'polypeptide(L)'
;MTRRRYFFLLSGIYETLPRAELKAVLEVLDPNYRVIGEYSRIVVAETLERVAREVVYRTAYTKLVGEFLLKCETDEDTILKSIKQIDLKDFVDSDVEKIAVRGMRLDGVRLRKLELEASIGEHILNMIPRLRVDLKSPDLTVIFVAQPELTVVGKLLEAKPKHFFDERIAGRRPFSLPSTMQPDFSRAMVNLARVGVGGRVLDPFAGACGIVIEALLLGYETYGVELKDWIALGGLKNLKRYARGKEFMVVGDARKPMFREKLFDAIVTDPPYGRSTTIPDRSIKNLLTEFFEVAAELLIDHGRIVLAVPSELELSELIAGTGFKIRESHLARVHRSLTRRVVVLES
;
A
#
# COMPACT_ATOMS: atom_id res chain seq x y z
N MET A 1 -20.38 -8.52 -13.51
CA MET A 1 -19.38 -9.21 -12.64
C MET A 1 -19.92 -9.21 -11.23
N THR A 2 -19.97 -10.37 -10.58
CA THR A 2 -20.53 -10.54 -9.23
C THR A 2 -19.51 -10.09 -8.20
N ARG A 3 -19.94 -9.31 -7.19
CA ARG A 3 -19.13 -9.01 -6.01
C ARG A 3 -19.13 -10.21 -5.08
N ARG A 4 -17.95 -10.48 -4.49
CA ARG A 4 -17.78 -11.50 -3.46
C ARG A 4 -17.00 -10.92 -2.28
N ARG A 5 -16.92 -11.69 -1.21
CA ARG A 5 -16.14 -11.32 -0.03
C ARG A 5 -14.70 -11.82 -0.17
N TYR A 6 -13.76 -10.93 0.06
CA TYR A 6 -12.33 -11.24 0.04
C TYR A 6 -11.70 -10.81 1.35
N PHE A 7 -10.75 -11.57 1.84
CA PHE A 7 -9.90 -11.15 2.94
C PHE A 7 -8.53 -10.75 2.44
N PHE A 8 -7.99 -9.68 3.01
CA PHE A 8 -6.69 -9.13 2.68
C PHE A 8 -5.80 -9.24 3.92
N LEU A 9 -4.65 -9.90 3.80
CA LEU A 9 -3.65 -9.96 4.84
C LEU A 9 -2.67 -8.79 4.69
N LEU A 10 -2.57 -7.96 5.71
CA LEU A 10 -1.73 -6.78 5.75
C LEU A 10 -0.40 -7.04 6.43
N SER A 11 0.59 -6.21 6.11
CA SER A 11 1.85 -6.13 6.84
C SER A 11 1.60 -5.58 8.26
N GLY A 12 2.34 -6.08 9.25
CA GLY A 12 2.32 -5.54 10.62
C GLY A 12 3.39 -4.48 10.88
N ILE A 13 4.01 -3.92 9.82
CA ILE A 13 5.12 -2.98 9.99
C ILE A 13 4.68 -1.63 10.57
N TYR A 14 3.46 -1.19 10.26
CA TYR A 14 2.83 0.00 10.79
C TYR A 14 1.42 -0.32 11.27
N GLU A 15 0.94 0.41 12.26
CA GLU A 15 -0.35 0.14 12.90
C GLU A 15 -1.55 0.47 11.99
N THR A 16 -1.58 1.67 11.41
CA THR A 16 -2.74 2.18 10.66
C THR A 16 -2.48 2.32 9.15
N LEU A 17 -1.25 2.62 8.74
CA LEU A 17 -0.89 2.92 7.35
C LEU A 17 -1.24 1.79 6.37
N PRO A 18 -1.00 0.48 6.65
CA PRO A 18 -1.35 -0.60 5.73
C PRO A 18 -2.85 -0.70 5.43
N ARG A 19 -3.66 -0.43 6.45
CA ARG A 19 -5.13 -0.46 6.32
C ARG A 19 -5.65 0.76 5.56
N ALA A 20 -5.10 1.93 5.83
CA ALA A 20 -5.43 3.15 5.11
C ALA A 20 -5.06 3.03 3.62
N GLU A 21 -3.87 2.48 3.31
CA GLU A 21 -3.46 2.22 1.94
C GLU A 21 -4.42 1.26 1.21
N LEU A 22 -4.79 0.13 1.85
CA LEU A 22 -5.74 -0.81 1.27
C LEU A 22 -7.06 -0.13 0.92
N LYS A 23 -7.62 0.64 1.86
CA LYS A 23 -8.89 1.35 1.65
C LYS A 23 -8.77 2.38 0.53
N ALA A 24 -7.69 3.16 0.51
CA ALA A 24 -7.45 4.15 -0.53
C ALA A 24 -7.39 3.52 -1.94
N VAL A 25 -6.76 2.36 -2.07
CA VAL A 25 -6.69 1.63 -3.35
C VAL A 25 -8.05 1.04 -3.72
N LEU A 26 -8.79 0.47 -2.76
CA LEU A 26 -10.14 -0.05 -3.02
C LEU A 26 -11.09 1.07 -3.47
N GLU A 27 -11.04 2.26 -2.83
CA GLU A 27 -11.84 3.43 -3.21
C GLU A 27 -11.63 3.84 -4.67
N VAL A 28 -10.38 3.78 -5.15
CA VAL A 28 -10.03 4.14 -6.55
C VAL A 28 -10.47 3.06 -7.55
N LEU A 29 -10.27 1.78 -7.21
CA LEU A 29 -10.50 0.67 -8.14
C LEU A 29 -11.96 0.19 -8.18
N ASP A 30 -12.67 0.32 -7.07
CA ASP A 30 -14.08 -0.06 -6.93
C ASP A 30 -14.80 0.87 -5.94
N PRO A 31 -15.33 2.02 -6.39
CA PRO A 31 -16.01 2.98 -5.51
C PRO A 31 -17.20 2.39 -4.72
N ASN A 32 -17.68 1.23 -5.13
CA ASN A 32 -18.80 0.54 -4.46
C ASN A 32 -18.35 -0.63 -3.56
N TYR A 33 -17.06 -0.74 -3.23
CA TYR A 33 -16.59 -1.73 -2.26
C TYR A 33 -17.21 -1.50 -0.89
N ARG A 34 -17.28 -2.56 -0.09
CA ARG A 34 -17.79 -2.48 1.30
C ARG A 34 -16.86 -3.22 2.23
N VAL A 35 -16.43 -2.57 3.29
CA VAL A 35 -15.70 -3.24 4.38
C VAL A 35 -16.71 -4.03 5.21
N ILE A 36 -16.48 -5.34 5.32
CA ILE A 36 -17.33 -6.27 6.08
C ILE A 36 -16.78 -6.48 7.49
N GLY A 37 -15.46 -6.43 7.65
CA GLY A 37 -14.81 -6.55 8.95
C GLY A 37 -13.34 -6.15 8.92
N GLU A 38 -12.86 -5.63 10.03
CA GLU A 38 -11.48 -5.21 10.25
C GLU A 38 -10.96 -5.87 11.53
N TYR A 39 -9.86 -6.61 11.39
CA TYR A 39 -9.26 -7.38 12.48
C TYR A 39 -7.77 -7.13 12.42
N SER A 40 -7.11 -6.73 13.48
CA SER A 40 -5.67 -6.46 13.52
C SER A 40 -4.98 -6.32 12.13
N ARG A 41 -4.57 -7.42 11.52
CA ARG A 41 -3.88 -7.46 10.20
C ARG A 41 -4.73 -8.04 9.06
N ILE A 42 -5.99 -8.32 9.29
CA ILE A 42 -6.90 -8.85 8.27
C ILE A 42 -8.05 -7.87 8.06
N VAL A 43 -8.32 -7.54 6.81
CA VAL A 43 -9.51 -6.80 6.40
C VAL A 43 -10.34 -7.71 5.50
N VAL A 44 -11.63 -7.81 5.77
CA VAL A 44 -12.59 -8.50 4.88
C VAL A 44 -13.42 -7.44 4.18
N ALA A 45 -13.44 -7.47 2.86
CA ALA A 45 -14.23 -6.54 2.06
C ALA A 45 -14.96 -7.25 0.92
N GLU A 46 -16.11 -6.70 0.55
CA GLU A 46 -16.87 -7.09 -0.63
C GLU A 46 -16.44 -6.22 -1.81
N THR A 47 -15.96 -6.84 -2.88
CA THR A 47 -15.49 -6.16 -4.09
C THR A 47 -15.52 -7.10 -5.31
N LEU A 48 -15.02 -6.63 -6.44
CA LEU A 48 -14.84 -7.43 -7.65
C LEU A 48 -13.55 -8.26 -7.58
N GLU A 49 -13.55 -9.50 -8.07
CA GLU A 49 -12.37 -10.36 -8.03
C GLU A 49 -11.13 -9.74 -8.70
N ARG A 50 -11.31 -9.12 -9.87
CA ARG A 50 -10.21 -8.43 -10.57
C ARG A 50 -9.57 -7.35 -9.70
N VAL A 51 -10.40 -6.62 -8.94
CA VAL A 51 -9.92 -5.57 -8.02
C VAL A 51 -9.19 -6.20 -6.84
N ALA A 52 -9.74 -7.27 -6.26
CA ALA A 52 -9.10 -7.97 -5.15
C ALA A 52 -7.69 -8.49 -5.53
N ARG A 53 -7.52 -9.04 -6.73
CA ARG A 53 -6.20 -9.47 -7.25
C ARG A 53 -5.25 -8.29 -7.50
N GLU A 54 -5.75 -7.22 -8.12
CA GLU A 54 -4.96 -6.03 -8.47
C GLU A 54 -4.42 -5.32 -7.22
N VAL A 55 -5.21 -5.25 -6.15
CA VAL A 55 -4.81 -4.66 -4.86
C VAL A 55 -3.47 -5.19 -4.36
N VAL A 56 -3.19 -6.48 -4.52
CA VAL A 56 -1.95 -7.11 -4.02
C VAL A 56 -0.71 -6.48 -4.67
N TYR A 57 -0.76 -6.20 -5.96
CA TYR A 57 0.37 -5.61 -6.71
C TYR A 57 0.42 -4.10 -6.61
N ARG A 58 -0.74 -3.46 -6.47
CA ARG A 58 -0.83 -2.01 -6.38
C ARG A 58 -0.38 -1.47 -5.03
N THR A 59 -0.78 -2.13 -3.93
CA THR A 59 -0.42 -1.70 -2.56
C THR A 59 1.02 -2.06 -2.20
N ALA A 60 1.58 -1.37 -1.23
CA ALA A 60 2.85 -1.75 -0.60
C ALA A 60 2.63 -2.87 0.43
N TYR A 61 1.62 -2.73 1.25
CA TYR A 61 1.49 -3.46 2.51
C TYR A 61 0.45 -4.58 2.52
N THR A 62 -0.29 -4.84 1.44
CA THR A 62 -1.10 -6.05 1.31
C THR A 62 -0.21 -7.21 0.88
N LYS A 63 -0.16 -8.28 1.68
CA LYS A 63 0.68 -9.47 1.44
C LYS A 63 0.02 -10.49 0.54
N LEU A 64 -1.27 -10.72 0.75
CA LEU A 64 -2.07 -11.65 -0.05
C LEU A 64 -3.55 -11.28 0.04
N VAL A 65 -4.31 -11.84 -0.90
CA VAL A 65 -5.77 -11.83 -0.90
C VAL A 65 -6.29 -13.24 -1.11
N GLY A 66 -7.36 -13.57 -0.41
CA GLY A 66 -8.13 -14.80 -0.61
C GLY A 66 -9.63 -14.53 -0.68
N GLU A 67 -10.34 -15.36 -1.43
CA GLU A 67 -11.80 -15.39 -1.35
C GLU A 67 -12.21 -15.88 0.04
N PHE A 68 -13.05 -15.12 0.73
CA PHE A 68 -13.42 -15.37 2.10
C PHE A 68 -14.44 -16.51 2.19
N LEU A 69 -14.12 -17.54 2.95
CA LEU A 69 -15.03 -18.67 3.22
C LEU A 69 -15.68 -18.53 4.59
N LEU A 70 -14.85 -18.49 5.64
CA LEU A 70 -15.32 -18.37 7.02
C LEU A 70 -14.32 -17.64 7.92
N LYS A 71 -14.78 -17.27 9.11
CA LYS A 71 -13.95 -16.89 10.24
C LYS A 71 -14.39 -17.64 11.49
N CYS A 72 -13.46 -17.97 12.37
CA CYS A 72 -13.71 -18.62 13.65
C CYS A 72 -12.65 -18.22 14.68
N GLU A 73 -12.81 -18.66 15.91
CA GLU A 73 -11.79 -18.52 16.95
C GLU A 73 -10.50 -19.26 16.57
N THR A 74 -9.37 -18.76 17.05
CA THR A 74 -8.05 -19.34 16.78
C THR A 74 -7.76 -20.50 17.72
N ASP A 75 -8.38 -21.60 17.45
CA ASP A 75 -8.24 -22.90 18.10
C ASP A 75 -8.37 -24.03 17.07
N GLU A 76 -7.53 -25.07 17.21
CA GLU A 76 -7.44 -26.17 16.23
C GLU A 76 -8.78 -26.89 16.02
N ASP A 77 -9.43 -27.26 17.12
CA ASP A 77 -10.70 -27.99 17.09
C ASP A 77 -11.83 -27.12 16.52
N THR A 78 -11.87 -25.85 16.89
CA THR A 78 -12.85 -24.88 16.41
C THR A 78 -12.67 -24.63 14.91
N ILE A 79 -11.42 -24.51 14.42
CA ILE A 79 -11.13 -24.33 12.99
C ILE A 79 -11.62 -25.55 12.20
N LEU A 80 -11.25 -26.77 12.65
CA LEU A 80 -11.66 -28.01 11.99
C LEU A 80 -13.19 -28.20 12.03
N LYS A 81 -13.83 -27.95 13.16
CA LYS A 81 -15.28 -28.03 13.30
C LYS A 81 -15.98 -27.05 12.37
N SER A 82 -15.50 -25.81 12.29
CA SER A 82 -16.08 -24.78 11.44
C SER A 82 -15.97 -25.13 9.96
N ILE A 83 -14.83 -25.68 9.51
CA ILE A 83 -14.66 -26.12 8.12
C ILE A 83 -15.56 -27.31 7.80
N LYS A 84 -15.72 -28.27 8.73
CA LYS A 84 -16.59 -29.43 8.55
C LYS A 84 -18.07 -29.11 8.42
N GLN A 85 -18.50 -27.94 8.87
CA GLN A 85 -19.89 -27.47 8.76
C GLN A 85 -20.22 -26.84 7.40
N ILE A 86 -19.22 -26.58 6.54
CA ILE A 86 -19.42 -25.94 5.24
C ILE A 86 -19.40 -26.99 4.13
N ASP A 87 -20.36 -26.89 3.21
CA ASP A 87 -20.25 -27.62 1.94
C ASP A 87 -19.22 -26.95 1.02
N LEU A 88 -18.08 -27.58 0.91
CA LEU A 88 -16.97 -27.06 0.09
C LEU A 88 -17.14 -27.35 -1.41
N LYS A 89 -18.19 -28.08 -1.83
CA LYS A 89 -18.43 -28.41 -3.24
C LYS A 89 -18.68 -27.17 -4.07
N ASP A 90 -19.40 -26.19 -3.53
CA ASP A 90 -19.65 -24.90 -4.19
C ASP A 90 -18.43 -23.98 -4.20
N PHE A 91 -17.44 -24.27 -3.36
CA PHE A 91 -16.19 -23.50 -3.23
C PHE A 91 -15.07 -24.01 -4.14
N VAL A 92 -15.17 -25.27 -4.58
CA VAL A 92 -14.18 -25.93 -5.44
C VAL A 92 -14.74 -26.08 -6.85
N ASP A 93 -14.24 -25.27 -7.77
CA ASP A 93 -14.64 -25.29 -9.17
C ASP A 93 -14.47 -26.70 -9.79
N SER A 94 -15.29 -27.04 -10.80
CA SER A 94 -15.36 -28.38 -11.38
C SER A 94 -14.08 -28.82 -12.09
N ASP A 95 -13.28 -27.89 -12.56
CA ASP A 95 -12.01 -28.08 -13.27
C ASP A 95 -10.80 -28.23 -12.33
N VAL A 96 -10.97 -28.01 -11.03
CA VAL A 96 -9.92 -28.20 -10.02
C VAL A 96 -9.69 -29.70 -9.77
N GLU A 97 -8.48 -30.20 -9.97
CA GLU A 97 -8.06 -31.55 -9.67
C GLU A 97 -7.06 -31.64 -8.51
N LYS A 98 -6.22 -30.60 -8.37
CA LYS A 98 -5.11 -30.57 -7.42
C LYS A 98 -5.31 -29.49 -6.37
N ILE A 99 -5.18 -29.88 -5.12
CA ILE A 99 -5.31 -28.95 -4.01
C ILE A 99 -4.06 -28.92 -3.13
N ALA A 100 -3.87 -27.77 -2.47
CA ALA A 100 -3.00 -27.66 -1.32
C ALA A 100 -3.73 -26.93 -0.18
N VAL A 101 -3.42 -27.29 1.05
CA VAL A 101 -3.80 -26.51 2.23
C VAL A 101 -2.56 -25.83 2.78
N ARG A 102 -2.65 -24.55 3.09
CA ARG A 102 -1.57 -23.73 3.62
C ARG A 102 -2.05 -22.93 4.84
N GLY A 103 -1.29 -22.99 5.90
CA GLY A 103 -1.54 -22.20 7.10
C GLY A 103 -0.53 -21.08 7.25
N MET A 104 -1.02 -19.92 7.67
CA MET A 104 -0.19 -18.81 8.14
C MET A 104 -0.54 -18.51 9.59
N ARG A 105 0.48 -18.51 10.47
CA ARG A 105 0.37 -18.10 11.86
C ARG A 105 1.00 -16.73 11.99
N LEU A 106 0.25 -15.78 12.50
CA LEU A 106 0.78 -14.48 12.87
C LEU A 106 1.36 -14.51 14.29
N ASP A 107 2.09 -13.46 14.66
CA ASP A 107 2.77 -13.40 15.94
C ASP A 107 1.81 -13.66 17.11
N GLY A 108 2.27 -14.45 18.09
CA GLY A 108 1.48 -14.83 19.27
C GLY A 108 0.60 -16.08 19.10
N VAL A 109 0.43 -16.62 17.88
CA VAL A 109 -0.41 -17.79 17.63
C VAL A 109 0.37 -19.09 17.81
N ARG A 110 -0.20 -20.01 18.62
CA ARG A 110 0.33 -21.35 18.86
C ARG A 110 -0.65 -22.38 18.32
N LEU A 111 -0.42 -22.85 17.09
CA LEU A 111 -1.18 -23.93 16.44
C LEU A 111 -0.22 -24.97 15.88
N ARG A 112 -0.60 -26.24 15.87
CA ARG A 112 0.12 -27.32 15.17
C ARG A 112 -0.19 -27.25 13.68
N LYS A 113 0.41 -26.26 13.01
CA LYS A 113 0.09 -25.84 11.64
C LYS A 113 0.07 -27.00 10.65
N LEU A 114 1.08 -27.89 10.66
CA LEU A 114 1.18 -28.98 9.70
C LEU A 114 0.11 -30.06 9.91
N GLU A 115 -0.23 -30.35 11.16
CA GLU A 115 -1.32 -31.27 11.50
C GLU A 115 -2.66 -30.71 11.06
N LEU A 116 -2.89 -29.41 11.29
CA LEU A 116 -4.11 -28.73 10.87
C LEU A 116 -4.23 -28.69 9.34
N GLU A 117 -3.14 -28.38 8.61
CA GLU A 117 -3.09 -28.45 7.15
C GLU A 117 -3.48 -29.85 6.64
N ALA A 118 -2.94 -30.92 7.25
CA ALA A 118 -3.23 -32.30 6.88
C ALA A 118 -4.69 -32.66 7.17
N SER A 119 -5.20 -32.34 8.35
CA SER A 119 -6.60 -32.66 8.74
C SER A 119 -7.64 -31.94 7.87
N ILE A 120 -7.37 -30.68 7.51
CA ILE A 120 -8.22 -29.94 6.57
C ILE A 120 -8.15 -30.57 5.19
N GLY A 121 -6.96 -30.91 4.72
CA GLY A 121 -6.76 -31.58 3.42
C GLY A 121 -7.50 -32.90 3.33
N GLU A 122 -7.38 -33.77 4.34
CA GLU A 122 -8.10 -35.04 4.45
C GLU A 122 -9.62 -34.84 4.39
N HIS A 123 -10.15 -33.87 5.14
CA HIS A 123 -11.56 -33.56 5.11
C HIS A 123 -12.04 -33.14 3.72
N ILE A 124 -11.29 -32.30 3.00
CA ILE A 124 -11.64 -31.88 1.64
C ILE A 124 -11.63 -33.06 0.67
N LEU A 125 -10.63 -33.95 0.75
CA LEU A 125 -10.56 -35.16 -0.10
C LEU A 125 -11.71 -36.13 0.15
N ASN A 126 -12.12 -36.28 1.40
CA ASN A 126 -13.26 -37.15 1.76
C ASN A 126 -14.58 -36.56 1.20
N MET A 127 -14.75 -35.25 1.16
CA MET A 127 -15.93 -34.60 0.57
C MET A 127 -15.93 -34.61 -0.96
N ILE A 128 -14.73 -34.49 -1.58
CA ILE A 128 -14.57 -34.37 -3.03
C ILE A 128 -13.51 -35.36 -3.51
N PRO A 129 -13.86 -36.65 -3.67
CA PRO A 129 -12.89 -37.73 -3.94
C PRO A 129 -12.11 -37.62 -5.25
N ARG A 130 -12.55 -36.77 -6.19
CA ARG A 130 -11.81 -36.53 -7.45
C ARG A 130 -10.53 -35.71 -7.26
N LEU A 131 -10.37 -35.05 -6.12
CA LEU A 131 -9.23 -34.21 -5.83
C LEU A 131 -8.03 -35.02 -5.36
N ARG A 132 -6.83 -34.50 -5.62
CA ARG A 132 -5.56 -35.00 -5.11
C ARG A 132 -4.72 -33.89 -4.51
N VAL A 133 -3.84 -34.24 -3.58
CA VAL A 133 -2.91 -33.28 -3.00
C VAL A 133 -1.72 -33.02 -3.92
N ASP A 134 -1.44 -31.77 -4.26
CA ASP A 134 -0.20 -31.35 -4.90
C ASP A 134 0.32 -30.08 -4.22
N LEU A 135 1.40 -30.22 -3.45
CA LEU A 135 1.98 -29.11 -2.69
C LEU A 135 2.88 -28.19 -3.53
N LYS A 136 3.23 -28.60 -4.76
CA LYS A 136 4.14 -27.85 -5.64
C LYS A 136 3.38 -27.01 -6.67
N SER A 137 2.36 -27.57 -7.28
CA SER A 137 1.59 -26.96 -8.36
C SER A 137 0.10 -27.27 -8.18
N PRO A 138 -0.54 -26.77 -7.11
CA PRO A 138 -1.98 -26.94 -6.90
C PRO A 138 -2.77 -26.03 -7.85
N ASP A 139 -3.92 -26.50 -8.31
CA ASP A 139 -4.89 -25.70 -9.04
C ASP A 139 -5.64 -24.75 -8.08
N LEU A 140 -5.83 -25.23 -6.83
CA LEU A 140 -6.48 -24.47 -5.77
C LEU A 140 -5.68 -24.58 -4.46
N THR A 141 -5.44 -23.44 -3.82
CA THR A 141 -4.88 -23.41 -2.47
C THR A 141 -5.94 -22.95 -1.47
N VAL A 142 -6.32 -23.82 -0.57
CA VAL A 142 -7.07 -23.43 0.63
C VAL A 142 -6.08 -22.87 1.65
N ILE A 143 -6.35 -21.66 2.12
CA ILE A 143 -5.47 -20.99 3.07
C ILE A 143 -6.23 -20.66 4.35
N PHE A 144 -5.59 -20.89 5.50
CA PHE A 144 -6.02 -20.28 6.74
C PHE A 144 -4.97 -19.31 7.28
N VAL A 145 -5.43 -18.16 7.76
CA VAL A 145 -4.59 -17.13 8.37
C VAL A 145 -5.06 -16.95 9.81
N ALA A 146 -4.24 -17.41 10.74
CA ALA A 146 -4.51 -17.37 12.16
C ALA A 146 -3.79 -16.20 12.83
N GLN A 147 -4.55 -15.32 13.47
CA GLN A 147 -4.08 -14.26 14.37
C GLN A 147 -4.69 -14.46 15.76
N PRO A 148 -4.21 -13.81 16.82
CA PRO A 148 -4.68 -14.09 18.18
C PRO A 148 -6.21 -13.98 18.34
N GLU A 149 -6.84 -13.01 17.69
CA GLU A 149 -8.27 -12.72 17.85
C GLU A 149 -9.18 -13.67 17.06
N LEU A 150 -8.71 -14.14 15.90
CA LEU A 150 -9.48 -15.01 15.01
C LEU A 150 -8.63 -15.63 13.90
N THR A 151 -9.14 -16.72 13.33
CA THR A 151 -8.67 -17.33 12.10
C THR A 151 -9.64 -17.06 10.96
N VAL A 152 -9.11 -16.69 9.80
CA VAL A 152 -9.85 -16.60 8.54
C VAL A 152 -9.43 -17.75 7.64
N VAL A 153 -10.40 -18.39 6.98
CA VAL A 153 -10.19 -19.46 6.02
C VAL A 153 -10.76 -19.05 4.66
N GLY A 154 -10.08 -19.41 3.58
CA GLY A 154 -10.56 -19.14 2.24
C GLY A 154 -9.71 -19.74 1.13
N LYS A 155 -9.99 -19.37 -0.11
CA LYS A 155 -9.27 -19.72 -1.32
C LYS A 155 -8.22 -18.64 -1.60
N LEU A 156 -6.95 -18.99 -1.60
CA LEU A 156 -5.90 -18.04 -1.99
C LEU A 156 -6.08 -17.65 -3.46
N LEU A 157 -6.18 -16.35 -3.71
CA LEU A 157 -6.30 -15.81 -5.07
C LEU A 157 -4.97 -15.27 -5.58
N GLU A 158 -4.29 -14.51 -4.72
CA GLU A 158 -3.05 -13.84 -5.11
C GLU A 158 -2.17 -13.59 -3.89
N ALA A 159 -0.87 -13.66 -4.08
CA ALA A 159 0.11 -13.32 -3.05
C ALA A 159 1.21 -12.44 -3.65
N LYS A 160 1.62 -11.42 -2.91
CA LYS A 160 2.71 -10.54 -3.34
C LYS A 160 4.00 -11.34 -3.47
N PRO A 161 4.69 -11.28 -4.61
CA PRO A 161 5.98 -11.94 -4.78
C PRO A 161 6.98 -11.52 -3.70
N LYS A 162 7.78 -12.48 -3.25
CA LYS A 162 8.93 -12.13 -2.41
C LYS A 162 9.81 -11.16 -3.19
N HIS A 163 10.42 -10.23 -2.47
CA HIS A 163 11.35 -9.26 -3.09
C HIS A 163 10.72 -8.31 -4.12
N PHE A 164 9.41 -8.10 -4.08
CA PHE A 164 8.66 -7.25 -5.02
C PHE A 164 9.24 -5.83 -5.16
N PHE A 165 9.84 -5.28 -4.11
CA PHE A 165 10.43 -3.95 -4.10
C PHE A 165 11.96 -3.94 -4.22
N ASP A 166 12.63 -5.09 -4.19
CA ASP A 166 14.08 -5.19 -4.04
C ASP A 166 14.89 -4.47 -5.13
N GLU A 167 14.41 -4.49 -6.37
CA GLU A 167 15.09 -3.81 -7.46
C GLU A 167 15.08 -2.28 -7.34
N ARG A 168 14.17 -1.74 -6.54
CA ARG A 168 13.92 -0.30 -6.38
C ARG A 168 14.40 0.28 -5.05
N ILE A 169 14.98 -0.55 -4.17
CA ILE A 169 15.55 -0.04 -2.91
C ILE A 169 16.70 0.93 -3.20
N ALA A 170 16.94 1.87 -2.27
CA ALA A 170 17.92 2.95 -2.47
C ALA A 170 19.28 2.45 -2.95
N GLY A 171 19.84 1.41 -2.32
CA GLY A 171 21.17 0.87 -2.66
C GLY A 171 21.26 0.15 -4.01
N ARG A 172 20.16 -0.09 -4.72
CA ARG A 172 20.13 -0.71 -6.06
C ARG A 172 19.78 0.26 -7.18
N ARG A 173 19.46 1.51 -6.85
CA ARG A 173 19.22 2.56 -7.85
C ARG A 173 20.54 3.11 -8.38
N PRO A 174 20.58 3.60 -9.62
CA PRO A 174 21.77 4.28 -10.19
C PRO A 174 22.27 5.45 -9.36
N PHE A 175 21.35 6.13 -8.65
CA PHE A 175 21.64 7.24 -7.77
C PHE A 175 20.82 7.11 -6.47
N SER A 176 21.46 7.37 -5.33
CA SER A 176 20.77 7.39 -4.04
C SER A 176 21.38 8.43 -3.10
N LEU A 177 20.57 8.93 -2.19
CA LEU A 177 20.94 9.81 -1.09
C LEU A 177 20.74 9.07 0.23
N PRO A 178 21.44 9.42 1.31
CA PRO A 178 21.20 8.83 2.63
C PRO A 178 19.74 8.96 3.12
N SER A 179 19.06 10.02 2.68
CA SER A 179 17.65 10.29 2.96
C SER A 179 16.66 9.60 2.00
N THR A 180 17.14 8.85 1.02
CA THR A 180 16.26 8.22 0.01
C THR A 180 15.24 7.29 0.66
N MET A 181 13.97 7.60 0.45
CA MET A 181 12.83 6.82 0.96
C MET A 181 12.78 5.42 0.36
N GLN A 182 12.36 4.44 1.14
CA GLN A 182 12.14 3.06 0.66
C GLN A 182 10.94 3.01 -0.29
N PRO A 183 10.98 2.13 -1.31
CA PRO A 183 9.96 2.10 -2.36
C PRO A 183 8.56 1.69 -1.85
N ASP A 184 8.48 0.80 -0.88
CA ASP A 184 7.21 0.40 -0.26
C ASP A 184 6.54 1.58 0.45
N PHE A 185 7.31 2.39 1.18
CA PHE A 185 6.79 3.58 1.85
C PHE A 185 6.35 4.66 0.85
N SER A 186 7.16 4.90 -0.18
CA SER A 186 6.82 5.81 -1.29
C SER A 186 5.54 5.36 -2.00
N ARG A 187 5.40 4.04 -2.26
CA ARG A 187 4.21 3.44 -2.87
C ARG A 187 2.95 3.67 -2.03
N ALA A 188 3.04 3.45 -0.72
CA ALA A 188 1.93 3.67 0.18
C ALA A 188 1.48 5.14 0.20
N MET A 189 2.43 6.08 0.23
CA MET A 189 2.12 7.51 0.15
C MET A 189 1.40 7.86 -1.16
N VAL A 190 1.86 7.35 -2.30
CA VAL A 190 1.20 7.58 -3.59
C VAL A 190 -0.22 7.00 -3.60
N ASN A 191 -0.43 5.82 -3.04
CA ASN A 191 -1.76 5.22 -2.95
C ASN A 191 -2.73 6.02 -2.07
N LEU A 192 -2.25 6.59 -0.96
CA LEU A 192 -3.06 7.45 -0.08
C LEU A 192 -3.58 8.71 -0.79
N ALA A 193 -2.95 9.13 -1.86
CA ALA A 193 -3.42 10.26 -2.68
C ALA A 193 -4.71 9.98 -3.44
N ARG A 194 -5.11 8.70 -3.58
CA ARG A 194 -6.36 8.28 -4.25
C ARG A 194 -6.53 8.83 -5.67
N VAL A 195 -5.44 8.90 -6.39
CA VAL A 195 -5.45 9.39 -7.78
C VAL A 195 -6.06 8.34 -8.70
N GLY A 196 -6.94 8.78 -9.59
CA GLY A 196 -7.52 7.93 -10.64
C GLY A 196 -6.48 7.56 -11.71
N VAL A 197 -6.82 6.58 -12.55
CA VAL A 197 -5.93 6.12 -13.63
C VAL A 197 -5.61 7.27 -14.60
N GLY A 198 -4.31 7.46 -14.86
CA GLY A 198 -3.82 8.51 -15.75
C GLY A 198 -3.78 9.91 -15.17
N GLY A 199 -4.09 10.07 -13.88
CA GLY A 199 -3.99 11.36 -13.21
C GLY A 199 -2.55 11.86 -13.05
N ARG A 200 -2.39 13.12 -12.66
CA ARG A 200 -1.12 13.83 -12.56
C ARG A 200 -0.68 13.96 -11.11
N VAL A 201 0.52 13.50 -10.84
CA VAL A 201 1.12 13.52 -9.49
C VAL A 201 2.39 14.35 -9.50
N LEU A 202 2.49 15.30 -8.57
CA LEU A 202 3.68 16.12 -8.35
C LEU A 202 4.41 15.69 -7.07
N ASP A 203 5.73 15.57 -7.16
CA ASP A 203 6.63 15.57 -5.99
C ASP A 203 7.51 16.83 -6.06
N PRO A 204 7.18 17.89 -5.28
CA PRO A 204 7.91 19.16 -5.30
C PRO A 204 9.26 19.13 -4.58
N PHE A 205 9.60 18.02 -3.88
CA PHE A 205 10.88 17.80 -3.24
C PHE A 205 11.46 16.44 -3.65
N ALA A 206 11.53 16.22 -4.98
CA ALA A 206 11.70 14.90 -5.59
C ALA A 206 13.00 14.16 -5.21
N GLY A 207 14.06 14.88 -4.85
CA GLY A 207 15.32 14.25 -4.45
C GLY A 207 15.81 13.21 -5.46
N ALA A 208 15.99 11.97 -5.00
CA ALA A 208 16.35 10.83 -5.85
C ALA A 208 15.15 10.21 -6.62
N CYS A 209 14.02 10.89 -6.72
CA CYS A 209 12.81 10.50 -7.43
C CYS A 209 12.11 9.22 -6.90
N GLY A 210 12.20 8.95 -5.61
CA GLY A 210 11.60 7.74 -5.02
C GLY A 210 10.08 7.68 -5.20
N ILE A 211 9.39 8.74 -4.86
CA ILE A 211 7.92 8.87 -4.99
C ILE A 211 7.53 8.94 -6.46
N VAL A 212 8.25 9.72 -7.27
CA VAL A 212 8.00 9.85 -8.72
C VAL A 212 8.05 8.50 -9.42
N ILE A 213 9.05 7.64 -9.10
CA ILE A 213 9.17 6.28 -9.66
C ILE A 213 7.95 5.43 -9.30
N GLU A 214 7.53 5.42 -8.03
CA GLU A 214 6.41 4.59 -7.62
C GLU A 214 5.08 5.08 -8.21
N ALA A 215 4.89 6.39 -8.36
CA ALA A 215 3.74 6.96 -9.05
C ALA A 215 3.73 6.62 -10.56
N LEU A 216 4.89 6.72 -11.21
CA LEU A 216 5.07 6.32 -12.62
C LEU A 216 4.73 4.84 -12.86
N LEU A 217 5.19 3.95 -11.97
CA LEU A 217 4.92 2.51 -12.06
C LEU A 217 3.44 2.17 -11.81
N LEU A 218 2.68 3.05 -11.17
CA LEU A 218 1.22 2.97 -11.04
C LEU A 218 0.47 3.53 -12.27
N GLY A 219 1.20 4.05 -13.26
CA GLY A 219 0.62 4.53 -14.53
C GLY A 219 0.22 6.00 -14.53
N TYR A 220 0.64 6.77 -13.53
CA TYR A 220 0.38 8.21 -13.46
C TYR A 220 1.33 9.02 -14.36
N GLU A 221 0.90 10.19 -14.78
CA GLU A 221 1.75 11.23 -15.32
C GLU A 221 2.44 11.94 -14.15
N THR A 222 3.77 11.93 -14.11
CA THR A 222 4.51 12.28 -12.91
C THR A 222 5.44 13.45 -13.12
N TYR A 223 5.48 14.34 -12.14
CA TYR A 223 6.32 15.53 -12.14
C TYR A 223 7.15 15.57 -10.88
N GLY A 224 8.46 15.79 -11.05
CA GLY A 224 9.39 15.99 -9.94
C GLY A 224 10.00 17.38 -10.01
N VAL A 225 10.12 18.05 -8.87
CA VAL A 225 10.89 19.29 -8.73
C VAL A 225 11.98 19.08 -7.71
N GLU A 226 13.19 19.51 -8.02
CA GLU A 226 14.33 19.45 -7.13
C GLU A 226 15.15 20.74 -7.25
N LEU A 227 15.50 21.32 -6.10
CA LEU A 227 16.22 22.60 -6.04
C LEU A 227 17.65 22.50 -6.55
N LYS A 228 18.31 21.37 -6.26
CA LYS A 228 19.73 21.17 -6.58
C LYS A 228 19.88 20.42 -7.90
N ASP A 229 20.50 21.05 -8.88
CA ASP A 229 20.73 20.52 -10.23
C ASP A 229 21.40 19.12 -10.24
N TRP A 230 22.44 18.92 -9.43
CA TRP A 230 23.14 17.64 -9.37
C TRP A 230 22.27 16.51 -8.79
N ILE A 231 21.35 16.83 -7.86
CA ILE A 231 20.39 15.86 -7.33
C ILE A 231 19.32 15.56 -8.40
N ALA A 232 18.81 16.59 -9.07
CA ALA A 232 17.86 16.43 -10.17
C ALA A 232 18.43 15.54 -11.28
N LEU A 233 19.71 15.76 -11.67
CA LEU A 233 20.40 14.90 -12.63
C LEU A 233 20.55 13.46 -12.13
N GLY A 234 20.80 13.26 -10.84
CA GLY A 234 20.83 11.95 -10.20
C GLY A 234 19.45 11.28 -10.22
N GLY A 235 18.39 12.00 -9.88
CA GLY A 235 17.01 11.56 -9.98
C GLY A 235 16.62 11.18 -11.41
N LEU A 236 17.02 11.97 -12.39
CA LEU A 236 16.79 11.69 -13.81
C LEU A 236 17.45 10.37 -14.26
N LYS A 237 18.65 10.02 -13.74
CA LYS A 237 19.28 8.71 -14.00
C LYS A 237 18.41 7.57 -13.47
N ASN A 238 17.80 7.75 -12.30
CA ASN A 238 16.86 6.77 -11.74
C ASN A 238 15.61 6.65 -12.61
N LEU A 239 15.02 7.78 -13.00
CA LEU A 239 13.80 7.79 -13.84
C LEU A 239 14.03 7.08 -15.18
N LYS A 240 15.17 7.31 -15.86
CA LYS A 240 15.53 6.63 -17.12
C LYS A 240 15.49 5.10 -17.03
N ARG A 241 15.79 4.51 -15.87
CA ARG A 241 15.70 3.06 -15.67
C ARG A 241 14.24 2.54 -15.65
N TYR A 242 13.31 3.36 -15.18
CA TYR A 242 11.90 2.99 -15.01
C TYR A 242 10.96 3.74 -15.96
N ALA A 243 11.53 4.62 -16.79
CA ALA A 243 10.79 5.53 -17.67
C ALA A 243 9.79 4.84 -18.59
N ARG A 244 8.65 5.50 -18.75
CA ARG A 244 7.57 5.10 -19.64
C ARG A 244 7.11 6.26 -20.52
N GLY A 245 7.88 7.38 -20.57
CA GLY A 245 7.57 8.57 -21.35
C GLY A 245 6.45 9.46 -20.75
N LYS A 246 6.17 9.30 -19.46
CA LYS A 246 5.16 10.08 -18.71
C LYS A 246 5.75 10.73 -17.45
N GLU A 247 7.06 10.95 -17.45
CA GLU A 247 7.80 11.53 -16.34
C GLU A 247 8.44 12.86 -16.75
N PHE A 248 8.32 13.84 -15.89
CA PHE A 248 8.92 15.17 -16.05
C PHE A 248 9.74 15.54 -14.82
N MET A 249 10.94 16.08 -15.03
CA MET A 249 11.83 16.53 -13.96
C MET A 249 12.28 17.96 -14.23
N VAL A 250 12.10 18.82 -13.22
CA VAL A 250 12.41 20.25 -13.30
C VAL A 250 13.39 20.61 -12.19
N VAL A 251 14.41 21.41 -12.51
CA VAL A 251 15.25 22.06 -11.50
C VAL A 251 14.56 23.37 -11.08
N GLY A 252 14.22 23.47 -9.79
CA GLY A 252 13.47 24.64 -9.33
C GLY A 252 13.17 24.63 -7.83
N ASP A 253 12.57 25.71 -7.38
CA ASP A 253 12.19 25.91 -5.98
C ASP A 253 10.70 25.65 -5.81
N ALA A 254 10.34 24.68 -4.97
CA ALA A 254 8.97 24.26 -4.68
C ALA A 254 8.07 25.40 -4.14
N ARG A 255 8.67 26.49 -3.65
CA ARG A 255 7.98 27.68 -3.14
C ARG A 255 7.58 28.67 -4.25
N LYS A 256 7.92 28.38 -5.50
CA LYS A 256 7.62 29.23 -6.65
C LYS A 256 6.70 28.48 -7.61
N PRO A 257 5.64 29.13 -8.11
CA PRO A 257 4.78 28.53 -9.10
C PRO A 257 5.56 28.32 -10.42
N MET A 258 5.75 27.06 -10.82
CA MET A 258 6.46 26.66 -12.05
C MET A 258 5.53 25.97 -13.05
N PHE A 259 4.33 25.69 -12.63
CA PHE A 259 3.30 25.04 -13.42
C PHE A 259 2.05 25.92 -13.46
N ARG A 260 1.16 25.66 -14.39
CA ARG A 260 -0.14 26.31 -14.42
C ARG A 260 -0.99 25.91 -13.23
N GLU A 261 -1.88 26.78 -12.84
CA GLU A 261 -2.88 26.50 -11.80
C GLU A 261 -3.73 25.26 -12.14
N LYS A 262 -4.22 24.59 -11.10
CA LYS A 262 -5.13 23.43 -11.17
C LYS A 262 -4.67 22.34 -12.15
N LEU A 263 -3.37 22.04 -12.12
CA LEU A 263 -2.78 21.04 -13.00
C LEU A 263 -2.77 19.62 -12.42
N PHE A 264 -2.57 19.49 -11.08
CA PHE A 264 -2.28 18.23 -10.45
C PHE A 264 -3.48 17.67 -9.69
N ASP A 265 -3.71 16.36 -9.82
CA ASP A 265 -4.69 15.62 -9.03
C ASP A 265 -4.18 15.39 -7.60
N ALA A 266 -2.87 15.26 -7.43
CA ALA A 266 -2.25 15.14 -6.12
C ALA A 266 -0.81 15.65 -6.09
N ILE A 267 -0.41 16.05 -4.88
CA ILE A 267 0.98 16.30 -4.50
C ILE A 267 1.37 15.24 -3.47
N VAL A 268 2.45 14.50 -3.72
CA VAL A 268 2.95 13.46 -2.81
C VAL A 268 4.41 13.70 -2.55
N THR A 269 4.81 13.93 -1.29
CA THR A 269 6.16 14.42 -1.03
C THR A 269 6.71 14.11 0.37
N ASP A 270 8.04 14.12 0.48
CA ASP A 270 8.83 14.05 1.71
C ASP A 270 9.76 15.29 1.77
N PRO A 271 9.26 16.43 2.26
CA PRO A 271 10.02 17.67 2.26
C PRO A 271 11.27 17.57 3.13
N PRO A 272 12.33 18.36 2.87
CA PRO A 272 13.54 18.32 3.66
C PRO A 272 13.29 18.81 5.09
N TYR A 273 13.52 17.94 6.06
CA TYR A 273 13.44 18.28 7.48
C TYR A 273 14.62 17.67 8.22
N GLY A 274 15.46 18.45 8.80
CA GLY A 274 16.41 17.96 9.75
C GLY A 274 17.86 17.93 9.30
N ARG A 275 18.65 17.25 10.07
CA ARG A 275 20.08 17.40 10.30
C ARG A 275 20.99 17.07 9.12
N SER A 276 20.48 16.50 8.03
CA SER A 276 21.27 16.09 6.85
C SER A 276 21.02 16.91 5.59
N THR A 277 20.11 17.88 5.63
CA THR A 277 19.82 18.77 4.48
C THR A 277 20.14 20.19 4.86
N THR A 278 21.03 20.82 4.10
CA THR A 278 21.31 22.26 4.22
C THR A 278 20.06 23.01 3.74
N ILE A 279 19.19 23.38 4.66
CA ILE A 279 18.19 24.42 4.43
C ILE A 279 18.93 25.72 4.77
N PRO A 280 19.30 26.55 3.80
CA PRO A 280 19.91 27.81 4.12
C PRO A 280 18.90 28.67 4.89
N ASP A 281 19.23 29.02 6.10
CA ASP A 281 18.59 30.07 6.94
C ASP A 281 17.07 30.04 7.22
N ARG A 282 16.34 28.91 6.95
CA ARG A 282 14.89 28.89 7.19
C ARG A 282 14.44 27.64 7.93
N SER A 283 13.57 27.84 8.91
CA SER A 283 12.91 26.74 9.61
C SER A 283 12.02 25.95 8.62
N ILE A 284 11.86 24.64 8.84
CA ILE A 284 10.91 23.80 8.08
C ILE A 284 9.50 24.41 8.05
N LYS A 285 9.10 25.11 9.10
CA LYS A 285 7.80 25.79 9.16
C LYS A 285 7.65 26.80 8.05
N ASN A 286 8.62 27.70 7.86
CA ASN A 286 8.60 28.71 6.81
C ASN A 286 8.57 28.07 5.41
N LEU A 287 9.40 27.02 5.20
CA LEU A 287 9.39 26.28 3.94
C LEU A 287 8.00 25.71 3.61
N LEU A 288 7.37 25.06 4.58
CA LEU A 288 6.06 24.45 4.38
C LEU A 288 4.94 25.48 4.25
N THR A 289 4.99 26.60 4.95
CA THR A 289 3.99 27.68 4.80
C THR A 289 4.01 28.23 3.38
N GLU A 290 5.19 28.64 2.89
CA GLU A 290 5.35 29.14 1.50
C GLU A 290 4.96 28.05 0.46
N PHE A 291 5.29 26.78 0.73
CA PHE A 291 4.92 25.68 -0.14
C PHE A 291 3.41 25.43 -0.19
N PHE A 292 2.69 25.49 0.94
CA PHE A 292 1.25 25.26 0.96
C PHE A 292 0.47 26.31 0.20
N GLU A 293 0.93 27.57 0.17
CA GLU A 293 0.35 28.63 -0.66
C GLU A 293 0.44 28.24 -2.15
N VAL A 294 1.62 27.85 -2.61
CA VAL A 294 1.82 27.41 -4.00
C VAL A 294 1.04 26.11 -4.29
N ALA A 295 1.01 25.16 -3.37
CA ALA A 295 0.31 23.91 -3.54
C ALA A 295 -1.21 24.09 -3.72
N ALA A 296 -1.80 25.09 -3.04
CA ALA A 296 -3.23 25.41 -3.17
C ALA A 296 -3.59 25.90 -4.59
N GLU A 297 -2.67 26.61 -5.24
CA GLU A 297 -2.86 27.06 -6.64
C GLU A 297 -2.70 25.91 -7.64
N LEU A 298 -1.77 24.99 -7.37
CA LEU A 298 -1.40 23.92 -8.30
C LEU A 298 -2.39 22.75 -8.34
N LEU A 299 -3.11 22.49 -7.24
CA LEU A 299 -4.05 21.38 -7.13
C LEU A 299 -5.40 21.70 -7.77
N ILE A 300 -6.00 20.68 -8.39
CA ILE A 300 -7.42 20.72 -8.78
C ILE A 300 -8.31 20.78 -7.54
N ASP A 301 -9.58 21.16 -7.73
CA ASP A 301 -10.57 21.10 -6.66
C ASP A 301 -10.69 19.65 -6.15
N HIS A 302 -10.72 19.48 -4.83
CA HIS A 302 -10.65 18.18 -4.15
C HIS A 302 -9.34 17.39 -4.37
N GLY A 303 -8.30 18.03 -4.87
CA GLY A 303 -6.96 17.47 -4.94
C GLY A 303 -6.39 17.20 -3.56
N ARG A 304 -5.43 16.27 -3.47
CA ARG A 304 -4.85 15.85 -2.19
C ARG A 304 -3.36 16.12 -2.11
N ILE A 305 -2.92 16.47 -0.90
CA ILE A 305 -1.51 16.45 -0.55
C ILE A 305 -1.28 15.26 0.39
N VAL A 306 -0.32 14.41 0.05
CA VAL A 306 0.21 13.40 0.96
C VAL A 306 1.65 13.74 1.27
N LEU A 307 1.91 14.04 2.53
CA LEU A 307 3.25 14.41 2.94
C LEU A 307 3.74 13.60 4.15
N ALA A 308 5.02 13.27 4.16
CA ALA A 308 5.70 12.74 5.33
C ALA A 308 6.38 13.89 6.06
N VAL A 309 6.18 13.99 7.37
CA VAL A 309 6.80 15.01 8.23
C VAL A 309 7.27 14.38 9.55
N PRO A 310 8.18 15.03 10.30
CA PRO A 310 8.47 14.61 11.67
C PRO A 310 7.19 14.57 12.50
N SER A 311 7.07 13.57 13.37
CA SER A 311 5.87 13.36 14.20
C SER A 311 5.54 14.57 15.11
N GLU A 312 6.56 15.32 15.49
CA GLU A 312 6.47 16.47 16.39
C GLU A 312 6.01 17.77 15.70
N LEU A 313 5.96 17.76 14.35
CA LEU A 313 5.59 18.98 13.61
C LEU A 313 4.07 19.18 13.61
N GLU A 314 3.61 20.27 14.19
CA GLU A 314 2.20 20.65 14.14
C GLU A 314 1.86 21.34 12.80
N LEU A 315 0.96 20.70 12.03
CA LEU A 315 0.59 21.16 10.69
C LEU A 315 -0.60 22.11 10.69
N SER A 316 -1.45 22.08 11.72
CA SER A 316 -2.70 22.85 11.75
C SER A 316 -2.47 24.36 11.57
N GLU A 317 -1.39 24.88 12.17
CA GLU A 317 -1.02 26.29 12.02
C GLU A 317 -0.48 26.62 10.62
N LEU A 318 0.25 25.65 10.01
CA LEU A 318 0.92 25.87 8.71
C LEU A 318 -0.05 25.83 7.53
N ILE A 319 -1.16 25.11 7.67
CA ILE A 319 -2.21 25.02 6.65
C ILE A 319 -3.34 26.03 6.87
N ALA A 320 -3.27 26.83 7.94
CA ALA A 320 -4.30 27.82 8.23
C ALA A 320 -4.41 28.85 7.08
N GLY A 321 -5.63 29.09 6.61
CA GLY A 321 -5.90 30.01 5.51
C GLY A 321 -5.69 29.46 4.09
N THR A 322 -5.14 28.24 3.93
CA THR A 322 -4.90 27.64 2.61
C THR A 322 -6.09 26.84 2.06
N GLY A 323 -7.12 26.61 2.86
CA GLY A 323 -8.26 25.77 2.52
C GLY A 323 -8.06 24.27 2.82
N PHE A 324 -6.83 23.82 3.03
CA PHE A 324 -6.55 22.41 3.33
C PHE A 324 -7.05 21.95 4.69
N LYS A 325 -7.56 20.72 4.73
CA LYS A 325 -7.99 20.03 5.97
C LYS A 325 -7.26 18.70 6.11
N ILE A 326 -6.86 18.36 7.33
CA ILE A 326 -6.28 17.04 7.62
C ILE A 326 -7.39 15.99 7.54
N ARG A 327 -7.26 15.07 6.60
CA ARG A 327 -8.18 13.94 6.41
C ARG A 327 -7.71 12.69 7.15
N GLU A 328 -6.44 12.39 7.07
CA GLU A 328 -5.82 11.21 7.69
C GLU A 328 -4.44 11.53 8.23
N SER A 329 -4.03 10.81 9.27
CA SER A 329 -2.71 10.93 9.87
C SER A 329 -2.25 9.56 10.38
N HIS A 330 -1.05 9.12 9.94
CA HIS A 330 -0.51 7.79 10.24
C HIS A 330 0.92 7.91 10.74
N LEU A 331 1.21 7.31 11.91
CA LEU A 331 2.57 7.24 12.42
C LEU A 331 3.34 6.10 11.76
N ALA A 332 4.56 6.40 11.34
CA ALA A 332 5.48 5.46 10.72
C ALA A 332 6.86 5.57 11.39
N ARG A 333 7.18 4.61 12.26
CA ARG A 333 8.50 4.55 12.89
C ARG A 333 9.52 4.06 11.87
N VAL A 334 10.50 4.90 11.54
CA VAL A 334 11.56 4.58 10.57
C VAL A 334 12.75 3.92 11.28
N HIS A 335 13.23 4.53 12.37
CA HIS A 335 14.26 3.99 13.25
C HIS A 335 14.14 4.60 14.66
N ARG A 336 15.08 4.24 15.58
CA ARG A 336 14.98 4.64 17.00
C ARG A 336 14.80 6.14 17.24
N SER A 337 15.38 6.99 16.39
CA SER A 337 15.38 8.45 16.55
C SER A 337 14.52 9.18 15.51
N LEU A 338 13.77 8.48 14.67
CA LEU A 338 12.91 9.10 13.66
C LEU A 338 11.57 8.38 13.55
N THR A 339 10.52 9.06 13.96
CA THR A 339 9.14 8.71 13.62
C THR A 339 8.62 9.75 12.63
N ARG A 340 8.12 9.27 11.49
CA ARG A 340 7.42 10.11 10.52
C ARG A 340 5.93 10.05 10.78
N ARG A 341 5.27 11.12 10.47
CA ARG A 341 3.81 11.19 10.37
C ARG A 341 3.48 11.40 8.88
N VAL A 342 2.77 10.43 8.29
CA VAL A 342 2.20 10.57 6.95
C VAL A 342 0.84 11.21 7.11
N VAL A 343 0.64 12.37 6.48
CA VAL A 343 -0.59 13.14 6.58
C VAL A 343 -1.21 13.27 5.20
N VAL A 344 -2.51 13.08 5.11
CA VAL A 344 -3.32 13.34 3.93
C VAL A 344 -4.11 14.61 4.17
N LEU A 345 -3.88 15.62 3.33
CA LEU A 345 -4.65 16.87 3.29
C LEU A 345 -5.55 16.84 2.05
N GLU A 346 -6.72 17.45 2.18
CA GLU A 346 -7.70 17.63 1.10
C GLU A 346 -8.08 19.10 1.01
N SER A 347 -8.12 19.63 -0.22
CA SER A 347 -8.52 21.01 -0.52
C SER A 347 -10.05 21.18 -0.52
#